data_4309d6bd1b4cec9c63979c6316f75bd7
#
_entry.id   4309d6bd1b4cec9c63979c6316f75bd7
#
_cell.length_a   1.000
_cell.length_b   1.000
_cell.length_c   1.000
_cell.angle_alpha   90.00
_cell.angle_beta   90.00
_cell.angle_gamma   90.00
#
_symmetry.space_group_name_H-M   'P 1'
#
loop_
_entity.id
_entity.type
_entity.pdbx_description
1 polymer ?
#
loop_
_entity_poly.entity_id
_entity_poly.type
_entity_poly.pdbx_seq_one_letter_code
_entity_poly.pdbx_strand_id
1 'polypeptide(L)'
;MKAKVWVLGDAVVDLLPESEGRLLQCPGGAPANVAVGVARLGGNSGFIGRVGGDPFGRYMRHTLQQEQVDVSHMYLDDHHRTSTVVVDLDDQGERTFTFMVRPSADLFLAEEDLPQF
;
A
#
# COMPACT_ATOMS: atom_id res chain seq x y z
N MET A 1 4.91 -6.84 27.32
CA MET A 1 4.17 -6.10 26.27
C MET A 1 5.12 -5.74 25.15
N LYS A 2 4.75 -6.11 23.93
CA LYS A 2 5.59 -5.78 22.76
C LYS A 2 5.39 -4.32 22.38
N ALA A 3 6.50 -3.65 22.05
CA ALA A 3 6.43 -2.30 21.50
C ALA A 3 5.75 -2.32 20.14
N LYS A 4 4.98 -1.29 19.85
CA LYS A 4 4.33 -1.09 18.55
C LYS A 4 5.36 -0.59 17.53
N VAL A 5 5.44 -1.23 16.39
CA VAL A 5 6.24 -0.75 15.27
C VAL A 5 5.28 -0.07 14.28
N TRP A 6 5.40 1.24 14.19
CA TRP A 6 4.63 2.01 13.22
C TRP A 6 5.44 2.20 11.96
N VAL A 7 4.88 1.84 10.82
CA VAL A 7 5.51 2.03 9.50
C VAL A 7 4.71 3.08 8.76
N LEU A 8 5.38 4.14 8.36
CA LEU A 8 4.76 5.27 7.65
C LEU A 8 5.22 5.29 6.20
N GLY A 9 4.29 5.49 5.29
CA GLY A 9 4.63 5.65 3.89
C GLY A 9 3.50 5.27 2.97
N ASP A 10 3.85 4.84 1.77
CA ASP A 10 2.87 4.51 0.76
C ASP A 10 2.43 3.04 0.81
N ALA A 11 1.23 2.83 0.37
CA ALA A 11 0.68 1.54 0.02
C ALA A 11 0.22 1.65 -1.44
N VAL A 12 0.74 0.80 -2.29
CA VAL A 12 0.60 0.89 -3.73
C VAL A 12 0.02 -0.42 -4.24
N VAL A 13 -0.87 -0.34 -5.21
CA VAL A 13 -1.33 -1.53 -5.91
C VAL A 13 -0.48 -1.72 -7.16
N ASP A 14 0.23 -2.84 -7.24
CA ASP A 14 0.98 -3.22 -8.42
C ASP A 14 0.08 -4.07 -9.33
N LEU A 15 0.04 -3.71 -10.61
CA LEU A 15 -0.71 -4.44 -11.63
C LEU A 15 0.30 -5.12 -12.54
N LEU A 16 0.34 -6.45 -12.45
CA LEU A 16 1.30 -7.27 -13.19
C LEU A 16 0.62 -7.84 -14.43
N PRO A 17 1.21 -7.66 -15.64
CA PRO A 17 0.62 -8.22 -16.84
C PRO A 17 0.61 -9.75 -16.81
N GLU A 18 -0.51 -10.30 -17.21
CA GLU A 18 -0.67 -11.73 -17.42
C GLU A 18 -1.12 -11.99 -18.86
N SER A 19 -1.27 -13.25 -19.21
CA SER A 19 -1.76 -13.64 -20.54
C SER A 19 -3.18 -13.13 -20.78
N GLU A 20 -3.54 -12.95 -22.05
CA GLU A 20 -4.90 -12.60 -22.49
C GLU A 20 -5.36 -11.22 -22.03
N GLY A 21 -4.41 -10.27 -21.87
CA GLY A 21 -4.75 -8.91 -21.50
C GLY A 21 -5.17 -8.71 -20.05
N ARG A 22 -4.90 -9.67 -19.19
CA ARG A 22 -5.21 -9.59 -17.77
C ARG A 22 -4.11 -8.91 -16.99
N LEU A 23 -4.50 -8.24 -15.92
CA LEU A 23 -3.57 -7.67 -14.95
C LEU A 23 -3.81 -8.31 -13.59
N LEU A 24 -2.75 -8.87 -13.00
CA LEU A 24 -2.82 -9.42 -11.64
C LEU A 24 -2.63 -8.29 -10.64
N GLN A 25 -3.60 -8.13 -9.75
CA GLN A 25 -3.55 -7.15 -8.68
C GLN A 25 -2.70 -7.69 -7.52
N CYS A 26 -1.65 -6.96 -7.15
CA CYS A 26 -0.76 -7.35 -6.07
C CYS A 26 -0.55 -6.19 -5.10
N PRO A 27 -0.44 -6.49 -3.79
CA PRO A 27 -0.07 -5.44 -2.85
C PRO A 27 1.38 -5.03 -3.06
N GLY A 28 1.65 -3.74 -2.97
CA GLY A 28 2.97 -3.17 -3.17
C GLY A 28 3.24 -1.98 -2.26
N GLY A 29 4.37 -1.32 -2.52
CA GLY A 29 4.87 -0.26 -1.68
C GLY A 29 5.80 -0.80 -0.60
N ALA A 30 7.04 -0.31 -0.57
CA ALA A 30 8.02 -0.80 0.40
C ALA A 30 7.55 -0.63 1.85
N PRO A 31 6.96 0.52 2.26
CA PRO A 31 6.47 0.64 3.63
C PRO A 31 5.38 -0.38 3.98
N ALA A 32 4.43 -0.62 3.09
CA ALA A 32 3.38 -1.61 3.33
C ALA A 32 3.98 -3.02 3.48
N ASN A 33 4.96 -3.35 2.64
CA ASN A 33 5.64 -4.64 2.71
C ASN A 33 6.42 -4.80 4.01
N VAL A 34 7.06 -3.74 4.50
CA VAL A 34 7.74 -3.76 5.79
C VAL A 34 6.76 -4.01 6.94
N ALA A 35 5.61 -3.35 6.91
CA ALA A 35 4.59 -3.54 7.95
C ALA A 35 4.10 -5.00 8.01
N VAL A 36 3.87 -5.61 6.84
CA VAL A 36 3.49 -7.02 6.74
C VAL A 36 4.62 -7.91 7.26
N GLY A 37 5.87 -7.62 6.88
CA GLY A 37 7.02 -8.39 7.32
C GLY A 37 7.17 -8.39 8.85
N VAL A 38 7.01 -7.23 9.48
CA VAL A 38 7.06 -7.12 10.95
C VAL A 38 5.97 -7.99 11.59
N ALA A 39 4.74 -7.93 11.06
CA ALA A 39 3.65 -8.73 11.60
C ALA A 39 3.90 -10.23 11.43
N ARG A 40 4.40 -10.65 10.28
CA ARG A 40 4.70 -12.06 10.01
C ARG A 40 5.80 -12.61 10.90
N LEU A 41 6.71 -11.77 11.36
CA LEU A 41 7.76 -12.15 12.30
C LEU A 41 7.28 -12.10 13.76
N GLY A 42 5.98 -11.91 14.00
CA GLY A 42 5.40 -11.89 15.34
C GLY A 42 5.45 -10.54 16.04
N GLY A 43 5.82 -9.47 15.32
CA GLY A 43 5.85 -8.13 15.87
C GLY A 43 4.47 -7.48 15.93
N ASN A 44 4.33 -6.46 16.77
CA ASN A 44 3.13 -5.64 16.86
C ASN A 44 3.27 -4.51 15.82
N SER A 45 2.63 -4.67 14.67
CA SER A 45 2.82 -3.81 13.50
C SER A 45 1.61 -2.93 13.23
N GLY A 46 1.85 -1.66 12.91
CA GLY A 46 0.83 -0.75 12.43
C GLY A 46 1.32 0.03 11.22
N PHE A 47 0.39 0.42 10.36
CA PHE A 47 0.69 1.17 9.16
C PHE A 47 0.03 2.55 9.23
N ILE A 48 0.80 3.58 8.86
CA ILE A 48 0.34 4.96 8.79
C ILE A 48 0.43 5.40 7.34
N GLY A 49 -0.69 5.76 6.74
CA GLY A 49 -0.68 6.23 5.36
C GLY A 49 -2.07 6.51 4.84
N ARG A 50 -2.13 6.99 3.60
CA ARG A 50 -3.39 7.23 2.91
C ARG A 50 -3.46 6.43 1.62
N VAL A 51 -4.63 5.84 1.39
CA VAL A 51 -5.02 5.26 0.11
C VAL A 51 -6.34 5.90 -0.30
N GLY A 52 -6.75 5.72 -1.54
CA GLY A 52 -8.02 6.28 -1.99
C GLY A 52 -9.22 5.52 -1.43
N GLY A 53 -10.34 6.21 -1.30
CA GLY A 53 -11.63 5.59 -1.02
C GLY A 53 -12.18 4.90 -2.26
N ASP A 54 -11.41 3.97 -2.82
CA ASP A 54 -11.68 3.29 -4.07
C ASP A 54 -11.42 1.78 -3.92
N PRO A 55 -11.73 0.97 -4.94
CA PRO A 55 -11.55 -0.48 -4.82
C PRO A 55 -10.11 -0.89 -4.48
N PHE A 56 -9.10 -0.19 -5.01
CA PHE A 56 -7.70 -0.50 -4.72
C PHE A 56 -7.32 -0.12 -3.29
N GLY A 57 -7.81 1.01 -2.79
CA GLY A 57 -7.56 1.42 -1.41
C GLY A 57 -8.17 0.45 -0.41
N ARG A 58 -9.40 0.02 -0.66
CA ARG A 58 -10.07 -0.97 0.18
C ARG A 58 -9.35 -2.32 0.13
N TYR A 59 -8.88 -2.72 -1.04
CA TYR A 59 -8.09 -3.94 -1.21
C TYR A 59 -6.80 -3.89 -0.36
N MET A 60 -6.07 -2.79 -0.43
CA MET A 60 -4.81 -2.66 0.34
C MET A 60 -5.07 -2.68 1.85
N ARG A 61 -6.08 -1.93 2.29
CA ARG A 61 -6.41 -1.89 3.71
C ARG A 61 -6.83 -3.26 4.23
N HIS A 62 -7.67 -3.95 3.48
CA HIS A 62 -8.12 -5.30 3.82
C HIS A 62 -6.95 -6.28 3.84
N THR A 63 -6.06 -6.21 2.86
CA THR A 63 -4.89 -7.09 2.76
C THR A 63 -3.98 -6.92 3.98
N LEU A 64 -3.67 -5.68 4.36
CA LEU A 64 -2.83 -5.43 5.53
C LEU A 64 -3.53 -5.90 6.82
N GLN A 65 -4.82 -5.66 6.94
CA GLN A 65 -5.58 -6.11 8.10
C GLN A 65 -5.56 -7.62 8.24
N GLN A 66 -5.68 -8.36 7.15
CA GLN A 66 -5.61 -9.82 7.17
C GLN A 66 -4.22 -10.33 7.55
N GLU A 67 -3.19 -9.54 7.29
CA GLU A 67 -1.80 -9.84 7.69
C GLU A 67 -1.50 -9.41 9.12
N GLN A 68 -2.53 -9.08 9.91
CA GLN A 68 -2.41 -8.69 11.31
C GLN A 68 -1.70 -7.34 11.51
N VAL A 69 -1.73 -6.48 10.52
CA VAL A 69 -1.25 -5.10 10.63
C VAL A 69 -2.40 -4.24 11.15
N ASP A 70 -2.11 -3.38 12.13
CA ASP A 70 -3.07 -2.39 12.61
C ASP A 70 -3.27 -1.32 11.54
N VAL A 71 -4.49 -1.22 11.01
CA VAL A 71 -4.83 -0.28 9.94
C VAL A 71 -5.67 0.89 10.44
N SER A 72 -5.70 1.13 11.75
CA SER A 72 -6.48 2.23 12.34
C SER A 72 -6.01 3.61 11.88
N HIS A 73 -4.75 3.72 11.44
CA HIS A 73 -4.17 4.96 10.88
C HIS A 73 -3.91 4.86 9.39
N MET A 74 -4.58 3.95 8.71
CA MET A 74 -4.60 3.86 7.26
C MET A 74 -5.93 4.42 6.75
N TYR A 75 -5.90 5.63 6.26
CA TYR A 75 -7.10 6.39 5.92
C TYR A 75 -7.47 6.21 4.46
N LEU A 76 -8.79 6.16 4.22
CA LEU A 76 -9.35 6.17 2.87
C LEU A 76 -9.66 7.61 2.49
N ASP A 77 -8.96 8.13 1.50
CA ASP A 77 -9.09 9.53 1.06
C ASP A 77 -10.23 9.64 0.05
N ASP A 78 -11.19 10.54 0.31
CA ASP A 78 -12.36 10.72 -0.56
C ASP A 78 -12.07 11.56 -1.81
N HIS A 79 -10.93 12.25 -1.83
CA HIS A 79 -10.60 13.23 -2.88
C HIS A 79 -9.44 12.79 -3.78
N HIS A 80 -8.68 11.78 -3.37
CA HIS A 80 -7.50 11.33 -4.11
C HIS A 80 -7.55 9.82 -4.29
N ARG A 81 -7.01 9.35 -5.41
CA ARG A 81 -7.01 7.93 -5.77
C ARG A 81 -5.82 7.20 -5.18
N THR A 82 -5.97 5.90 -5.00
CA THR A 82 -4.88 5.03 -4.56
C THR A 82 -3.77 5.01 -5.61
N SER A 83 -2.53 5.07 -5.14
CA SER A 83 -1.36 4.91 -6.01
C SER A 83 -1.40 3.53 -6.67
N THR A 84 -1.32 3.52 -7.98
CA THR A 84 -1.45 2.32 -8.81
C THR A 84 -0.34 2.32 -9.84
N VAL A 85 0.39 1.21 -9.93
CA VAL A 85 1.55 1.08 -10.79
C VAL A 85 1.36 -0.11 -11.72
N VAL A 86 1.51 0.13 -13.02
CA VAL A 86 1.57 -0.96 -13.99
C VAL A 86 3.03 -1.36 -14.13
N VAL A 87 3.31 -2.64 -13.87
CA VAL A 87 4.64 -3.22 -14.01
C VAL A 87 4.72 -3.91 -15.35
N ASP A 88 5.78 -3.67 -16.08
CA ASP A 88 6.01 -4.28 -17.39
C ASP A 88 7.44 -4.80 -17.48
N LEU A 89 7.67 -5.69 -18.44
CA LEU A 89 9.00 -6.21 -18.76
C LEU A 89 9.36 -5.71 -20.16
N ASP A 90 10.56 -5.14 -20.30
CA ASP A 90 11.08 -4.78 -21.61
C ASP A 90 11.64 -6.00 -22.35
N ASP A 91 12.15 -5.79 -23.56
CA ASP A 91 12.68 -6.87 -24.40
C ASP A 91 13.88 -7.59 -23.80
N GLN A 92 14.51 -6.98 -22.78
CA GLN A 92 15.67 -7.55 -22.09
C GLN A 92 15.32 -8.14 -20.74
N GLY A 93 14.03 -8.22 -20.41
CA GLY A 93 13.56 -8.73 -19.13
C GLY A 93 13.66 -7.76 -17.97
N GLU A 94 13.99 -6.51 -18.23
CA GLU A 94 14.05 -5.47 -17.21
C GLU A 94 12.65 -4.98 -16.86
N ARG A 95 12.40 -4.79 -15.57
CA ARG A 95 11.10 -4.26 -15.10
C ARG A 95 11.03 -2.76 -15.31
N THR A 96 9.90 -2.31 -15.82
CA THR A 96 9.56 -0.90 -15.89
C THR A 96 8.29 -0.64 -15.08
N PHE A 97 8.19 0.56 -14.49
CA PHE A 97 7.10 0.91 -13.60
C PHE A 97 6.44 2.18 -14.13
N THR A 98 5.13 2.12 -14.35
CA THR A 98 4.35 3.28 -14.78
C THR A 98 3.33 3.61 -13.71
N PHE A 99 3.50 4.78 -13.07
CA PHE A 99 2.54 5.29 -12.10
C PHE A 99 1.33 5.86 -12.85
N MET A 100 0.16 5.31 -12.54
CA MET A 100 -1.06 5.62 -13.28
C MET A 100 -1.88 6.75 -12.67
N VAL A 101 -1.56 7.16 -11.45
CA VAL A 101 -2.32 8.17 -10.71
C VAL A 101 -1.39 9.30 -10.25
N ARG A 102 -1.75 10.53 -10.57
CA ARG A 102 -1.03 11.74 -10.12
C ARG A 102 -2.01 12.88 -9.89
N PRO A 103 -2.00 13.51 -8.71
CA PRO A 103 -1.34 13.03 -7.48
C PRO A 103 -2.16 11.93 -6.83
N SER A 104 -1.47 10.96 -6.21
CA SER A 104 -2.12 9.85 -5.51
C SER A 104 -2.32 10.17 -4.03
N ALA A 105 -3.21 9.43 -3.37
CA ALA A 105 -3.62 9.68 -1.99
C ALA A 105 -2.46 9.66 -0.99
N ASP A 106 -1.43 8.84 -1.23
CA ASP A 106 -0.28 8.72 -0.33
C ASP A 106 0.47 10.03 -0.11
N LEU A 107 0.37 10.96 -1.06
CA LEU A 107 1.04 12.26 -0.99
C LEU A 107 0.32 13.26 -0.06
N PHE A 108 -0.86 12.91 0.42
CA PHE A 108 -1.71 13.82 1.20
C PHE A 108 -1.81 13.41 2.67
N LEU A 109 -0.90 12.56 3.14
CA LEU A 109 -0.82 12.23 4.56
C LEU A 109 -0.58 13.53 5.34
N ALA A 110 -1.38 13.74 6.37
CA ALA A 110 -1.34 14.97 7.16
C ALA A 110 -0.99 14.65 8.61
N GLU A 111 -0.55 15.67 9.32
CA GLU A 111 -0.13 15.53 10.72
C GLU A 111 -1.24 14.94 11.60
N GLU A 112 -2.49 15.34 11.36
CA GLU A 112 -3.64 14.83 12.10
C GLU A 112 -3.92 13.34 11.87
N ASP A 113 -3.31 12.74 10.84
CA ASP A 113 -3.47 11.31 10.54
C ASP A 113 -2.56 10.44 11.43
N LEU A 114 -1.59 11.04 12.09
CA LEU A 114 -0.63 10.30 12.89
C LEU A 114 -1.25 9.82 14.20
N PRO A 115 -0.82 8.65 14.69
CA PRO A 115 -1.22 8.21 16.02
C PRO A 115 -0.58 9.08 17.09
N GLN A 116 -1.10 9.00 18.30
CA GLN A 116 -0.42 9.59 19.44
C GLN A 116 0.67 8.63 19.91
N PHE A 117 1.86 9.15 20.00
CA PHE A 117 3.03 8.39 20.44
C PHE A 117 3.27 8.51 21.93
#